data_494a8c146c55e25aeca6ac9a6e110003
#
_entry.id   494a8c146c55e25aeca6ac9a6e110003
#
_cell.length_a   1.000
_cell.length_b   1.000
_cell.length_c   1.000
_cell.angle_alpha   90.00
_cell.angle_beta   90.00
_cell.angle_gamma   90.00
#
_symmetry.space_group_name_H-M   'P 1'
#
loop_
_entity.id
_entity.type
_entity.pdbx_description
1 polymer ?
#
loop_
_entity_poly.entity_id
_entity_poly.type
_entity_poly.pdbx_seq_one_letter_code
_entity_poly.pdbx_strand_id
1 'polypeptide(L)'
;MKIIKINESQKNRLFEAYREGFSFETLSILGGDAFSDWRDWEKQYDYCVKWLGEPDGFGSSRCVFTLSDNVVLKLAMGGYRNAGVEQNKLEYEMYNRYKSPLLARVYDADENFTYLVCENVVPATETDFEKILGIPVNNVWYQNSKKVSSKNGKGDTTVGFNKYFDNIKTPYQEYEGITLYDVFCYLEAKYVMNDEDSDDAKKIEKIINSSEWLSALRDLVKETRISDFCNVENYGMVNRDGKPTLVILDAGMNLDLWEKHYAD
;
A
#
# COMPACT_ATOMS: atom_id res chain seq x y z
N MET A 1 35.61 4.25 -10.15
CA MET A 1 34.40 5.04 -9.86
C MET A 1 33.48 4.91 -11.09
N LYS A 2 32.38 4.14 -10.99
CA LYS A 2 31.38 4.06 -12.09
C LYS A 2 30.56 5.34 -12.05
N ILE A 3 30.51 6.05 -13.16
CA ILE A 3 29.64 7.22 -13.32
C ILE A 3 28.25 6.68 -13.65
N ILE A 4 27.31 6.80 -12.71
CA ILE A 4 25.90 6.47 -12.96
C ILE A 4 25.32 7.62 -13.78
N LYS A 5 24.92 7.33 -15.03
CA LYS A 5 24.19 8.30 -15.85
C LYS A 5 22.72 8.25 -15.48
N ILE A 6 22.26 9.24 -14.74
CA ILE A 6 20.85 9.46 -14.44
C ILE A 6 20.25 10.50 -15.40
N ASN A 7 19.02 10.28 -15.84
CA ASN A 7 18.30 11.27 -16.63
C ASN A 7 17.74 12.41 -15.74
N GLU A 8 17.29 13.50 -16.37
CA GLU A 8 16.80 14.69 -15.65
C GLU A 8 15.59 14.36 -14.72
N SER A 9 14.70 13.47 -15.14
CA SER A 9 13.57 13.02 -14.34
C SER A 9 14.02 12.22 -13.10
N GLN A 10 14.97 11.32 -13.28
CA GLN A 10 15.59 10.58 -12.18
C GLN A 10 16.32 11.52 -11.23
N LYS A 11 17.03 12.51 -11.76
CA LYS A 11 17.73 13.51 -10.96
C LYS A 11 16.76 14.34 -10.10
N ASN A 12 15.64 14.77 -10.65
CA ASN A 12 14.65 15.54 -9.89
C ASN A 12 14.01 14.70 -8.77
N ARG A 13 13.67 13.42 -9.05
CA ARG A 13 13.15 12.50 -8.02
C ARG A 13 14.18 12.21 -6.93
N LEU A 14 15.44 12.06 -7.31
CA LEU A 14 16.53 11.88 -6.35
C LEU A 14 16.72 13.12 -5.47
N PHE A 15 16.54 14.33 -6.02
CA PHE A 15 16.57 15.56 -5.22
C PHE A 15 15.36 15.65 -4.28
N GLU A 16 14.17 15.22 -4.69
CA GLU A 16 13.01 15.13 -3.82
C GLU A 16 13.25 14.12 -2.69
N ALA A 17 13.69 12.91 -3.02
CA ALA A 17 14.05 11.89 -2.04
C ALA A 17 15.17 12.36 -1.07
N TYR A 18 16.19 13.04 -1.58
CA TYR A 18 17.26 13.63 -0.75
C TYR A 18 16.71 14.66 0.25
N ARG A 19 15.77 15.50 -0.14
CA ARG A 19 15.09 16.43 0.76
C ARG A 19 14.30 15.73 1.87
N GLU A 20 13.82 14.51 1.60
CA GLU A 20 13.11 13.66 2.56
C GLU A 20 14.06 12.78 3.41
N GLY A 21 15.37 13.02 3.34
CA GLY A 21 16.38 12.31 4.16
C GLY A 21 17.04 11.10 3.49
N PHE A 22 16.82 10.89 2.20
CA PHE A 22 17.44 9.82 1.42
C PHE A 22 18.92 10.12 1.18
N SER A 23 19.84 9.29 1.66
CA SER A 23 21.29 9.53 1.52
C SER A 23 21.82 9.04 0.17
N PHE A 24 22.87 9.72 -0.32
CA PHE A 24 23.60 9.32 -1.54
C PHE A 24 24.23 7.93 -1.44
N GLU A 25 24.59 7.50 -0.22
CA GLU A 25 25.10 6.16 0.05
C GLU A 25 24.05 5.09 -0.25
N THR A 26 22.78 5.35 0.09
CA THR A 26 21.67 4.44 -0.19
C THR A 26 21.47 4.27 -1.69
N LEU A 27 21.64 5.33 -2.48
CA LEU A 27 21.58 5.27 -3.95
C LEU A 27 22.70 4.43 -4.56
N SER A 28 23.88 4.46 -3.97
CA SER A 28 25.00 3.63 -4.44
C SER A 28 24.78 2.13 -4.16
N ILE A 29 23.99 1.82 -3.14
CA ILE A 29 23.57 0.45 -2.82
C ILE A 29 22.63 -0.08 -3.94
N LEU A 30 21.64 0.69 -4.34
CA LEU A 30 20.67 0.29 -5.38
C LEU A 30 21.30 0.19 -6.79
N GLY A 31 22.41 0.87 -7.03
CA GLY A 31 23.16 0.83 -8.30
C GLY A 31 24.15 -0.33 -8.44
N GLY A 32 24.17 -1.29 -7.51
CA GLY A 32 25.09 -2.42 -7.52
C GLY A 32 24.80 -3.48 -8.59
N ASP A 33 25.80 -4.34 -8.88
CA ASP A 33 25.66 -5.44 -9.85
C ASP A 33 24.59 -6.47 -9.46
N ALA A 34 24.10 -6.45 -8.19
CA ALA A 34 23.00 -7.30 -7.74
C ALA A 34 21.69 -7.05 -8.49
N PHE A 35 21.45 -5.81 -8.92
CA PHE A 35 20.24 -5.41 -9.65
C PHE A 35 20.43 -5.44 -11.17
N SER A 36 21.59 -5.88 -11.66
CA SER A 36 21.85 -6.00 -13.10
C SER A 36 21.06 -7.13 -13.77
N ASP A 37 20.71 -8.18 -13.02
CA ASP A 37 19.81 -9.25 -13.46
C ASP A 37 18.53 -9.25 -12.64
N TRP A 38 17.47 -8.74 -13.22
CA TRP A 38 16.15 -8.66 -12.58
C TRP A 38 15.55 -10.03 -12.21
N ARG A 39 16.07 -11.12 -12.81
CA ARG A 39 15.59 -12.50 -12.58
C ARG A 39 16.13 -13.10 -11.30
N ASP A 40 17.26 -12.63 -10.84
CA ASP A 40 17.98 -13.15 -9.66
C ASP A 40 17.53 -12.41 -8.40
N TRP A 41 16.31 -12.72 -7.94
CA TRP A 41 15.75 -12.10 -6.75
C TRP A 41 16.52 -12.49 -5.46
N GLU A 42 17.07 -13.71 -5.38
CA GLU A 42 17.83 -14.17 -4.22
C GLU A 42 19.09 -13.31 -4.05
N LYS A 43 19.78 -13.05 -5.14
CA LYS A 43 20.93 -12.15 -5.13
C LYS A 43 20.58 -10.73 -4.73
N GLN A 44 19.42 -10.22 -5.17
CA GLN A 44 18.92 -8.90 -4.80
C GLN A 44 18.56 -8.86 -3.32
N TYR A 45 17.89 -9.89 -2.82
CA TYR A 45 17.52 -10.04 -1.41
C TYR A 45 18.77 -10.12 -0.52
N ASP A 46 19.70 -11.01 -0.84
CA ASP A 46 20.95 -11.18 -0.09
C ASP A 46 21.78 -9.89 -0.06
N TYR A 47 21.77 -9.15 -1.17
CA TYR A 47 22.41 -7.85 -1.24
C TYR A 47 21.76 -6.84 -0.29
N CYS A 48 20.43 -6.77 -0.29
CA CYS A 48 19.70 -5.89 0.63
C CYS A 48 19.94 -6.29 2.10
N VAL A 49 19.84 -7.57 2.44
CA VAL A 49 20.12 -8.07 3.80
C VAL A 49 21.53 -7.72 4.24
N LYS A 50 22.51 -7.90 3.36
CA LYS A 50 23.92 -7.59 3.67
C LYS A 50 24.15 -6.12 4.03
N TRP A 51 23.45 -5.19 3.35
CA TRP A 51 23.73 -3.76 3.48
C TRP A 51 22.71 -3.00 4.33
N LEU A 52 21.48 -3.50 4.40
CA LEU A 52 20.37 -2.84 5.10
C LEU A 52 19.94 -3.60 6.36
N GLY A 53 20.37 -4.87 6.51
CA GLY A 53 19.89 -5.76 7.56
C GLY A 53 18.66 -6.56 7.12
N GLU A 54 18.04 -7.26 8.06
CA GLU A 54 16.80 -8.01 7.80
C GLU A 54 15.66 -7.06 7.42
N PRO A 55 14.73 -7.48 6.54
CA PRO A 55 13.61 -6.64 6.17
C PRO A 55 12.67 -6.39 7.34
N ASP A 56 12.13 -5.19 7.41
CA ASP A 56 11.20 -4.74 8.44
C ASP A 56 9.79 -5.31 8.27
N GLY A 57 9.46 -5.77 7.06
CA GLY A 57 8.16 -6.35 6.74
C GLY A 57 8.19 -7.32 5.58
N PHE A 58 7.28 -8.31 5.63
CA PHE A 58 7.08 -9.29 4.58
C PHE A 58 5.61 -9.34 4.19
N GLY A 59 5.35 -9.19 2.89
CA GLY A 59 4.09 -9.56 2.26
C GLY A 59 4.20 -10.89 1.53
N SER A 60 3.15 -11.27 0.80
CA SER A 60 3.13 -12.50 -0.01
C SER A 60 4.12 -12.47 -1.18
N SER A 61 4.35 -11.30 -1.76
CA SER A 61 5.12 -11.11 -2.99
C SER A 61 6.23 -10.06 -2.87
N ARG A 62 6.28 -9.33 -1.76
CA ARG A 62 7.24 -8.24 -1.52
C ARG A 62 7.76 -8.27 -0.09
N CYS A 63 8.99 -7.79 0.10
CA CYS A 63 9.51 -7.42 1.42
C CYS A 63 9.91 -5.95 1.43
N VAL A 64 10.00 -5.38 2.63
CA VAL A 64 10.26 -3.96 2.86
C VAL A 64 11.52 -3.79 3.69
N PHE A 65 12.43 -2.95 3.22
CA PHE A 65 13.64 -2.55 3.93
C PHE A 65 13.58 -1.05 4.22
N THR A 66 13.87 -0.64 5.43
CA THR A 66 14.02 0.77 5.78
C THR A 66 15.36 1.29 5.25
N LEU A 67 15.32 2.33 4.43
CA LEU A 67 16.50 3.01 3.91
C LEU A 67 16.88 4.22 4.78
N SER A 68 15.89 4.90 5.33
CA SER A 68 16.02 6.00 6.28
C SER A 68 14.70 6.20 7.03
N ASP A 69 14.66 7.16 7.95
CA ASP A 69 13.44 7.47 8.71
C ASP A 69 12.23 7.79 7.79
N ASN A 70 12.49 8.30 6.59
CA ASN A 70 11.46 8.77 5.68
C ASN A 70 11.31 7.93 4.40
N VAL A 71 12.14 6.89 4.21
CA VAL A 71 12.23 6.16 2.93
C VAL A 71 12.36 4.66 3.16
N VAL A 72 11.59 3.89 2.39
CA VAL A 72 11.65 2.43 2.34
C VAL A 72 11.89 1.92 0.92
N LEU A 73 12.46 0.74 0.83
CA LEU A 73 12.57 -0.07 -0.38
C LEU A 73 11.57 -1.21 -0.30
N LYS A 74 10.71 -1.34 -1.31
CA LYS A 74 9.85 -2.52 -1.51
C LYS A 74 10.47 -3.40 -2.59
N LEU A 75 10.91 -4.60 -2.23
CA LEU A 75 11.56 -5.56 -3.12
C LEU A 75 10.59 -6.69 -3.47
N ALA A 76 10.38 -6.95 -4.76
CA ALA A 76 9.64 -8.11 -5.22
C ALA A 76 10.44 -9.40 -4.98
N MET A 77 9.83 -10.44 -4.39
CA MET A 77 10.54 -11.63 -3.94
C MET A 77 9.73 -12.93 -4.02
N GLY A 78 10.45 -14.05 -3.90
CA GLY A 78 9.88 -15.37 -3.65
C GLY A 78 9.10 -15.98 -4.79
N GLY A 79 8.25 -16.95 -4.48
CA GLY A 79 7.44 -17.68 -5.46
C GLY A 79 6.40 -16.80 -6.17
N TYR A 80 5.95 -15.73 -5.54
CA TYR A 80 5.03 -14.74 -6.11
C TYR A 80 5.75 -13.50 -6.66
N ARG A 81 7.02 -13.61 -7.03
CA ARG A 81 7.82 -12.49 -7.52
C ARG A 81 7.19 -11.74 -8.68
N ASN A 82 6.60 -12.46 -9.66
CA ASN A 82 5.93 -11.81 -10.79
C ASN A 82 4.77 -10.93 -10.32
N ALA A 83 3.99 -11.40 -9.35
CA ALA A 83 2.96 -10.59 -8.71
C ALA A 83 3.57 -9.35 -8.02
N GLY A 84 4.68 -9.50 -7.30
CA GLY A 84 5.40 -8.39 -6.67
C GLY A 84 5.90 -7.35 -7.66
N VAL A 85 6.45 -7.78 -8.81
CA VAL A 85 6.87 -6.90 -9.90
C VAL A 85 5.68 -6.13 -10.49
N GLU A 86 4.55 -6.81 -10.74
CA GLU A 86 3.35 -6.18 -11.27
C GLU A 86 2.71 -5.23 -10.25
N GLN A 87 2.73 -5.57 -8.95
CA GLN A 87 2.31 -4.68 -7.88
C GLN A 87 3.16 -3.41 -7.82
N ASN A 88 4.49 -3.56 -7.89
CA ASN A 88 5.40 -2.42 -7.94
C ASN A 88 5.11 -1.52 -9.15
N LYS A 89 4.92 -2.11 -10.31
CA LYS A 89 4.57 -1.38 -11.52
C LYS A 89 3.27 -0.61 -11.37
N LEU A 90 2.22 -1.28 -10.90
CA LEU A 90 0.91 -0.66 -10.70
C LEU A 90 0.97 0.50 -9.71
N GLU A 91 1.64 0.33 -8.57
CA GLU A 91 1.82 1.37 -7.56
C GLU A 91 2.58 2.57 -8.11
N TYR A 92 3.67 2.33 -8.86
CA TYR A 92 4.44 3.38 -9.52
C TYR A 92 3.61 4.15 -10.56
N GLU A 93 2.91 3.44 -11.44
CA GLU A 93 2.07 4.05 -12.48
C GLU A 93 0.92 4.84 -11.86
N MET A 94 0.27 4.29 -10.84
CA MET A 94 -0.82 4.94 -10.12
C MET A 94 -0.36 6.23 -9.46
N TYR A 95 0.76 6.21 -8.72
CA TYR A 95 1.30 7.41 -8.10
C TYR A 95 1.67 8.47 -9.14
N ASN A 96 2.35 8.10 -10.22
CA ASN A 96 2.78 9.05 -11.25
C ASN A 96 1.61 9.65 -12.04
N ARG A 97 0.55 8.88 -12.26
CA ARG A 97 -0.63 9.32 -13.02
C ARG A 97 -1.53 10.24 -12.18
N TYR A 98 -1.83 9.84 -10.96
CA TYR A 98 -2.84 10.54 -10.16
C TYR A 98 -2.24 11.57 -9.21
N LYS A 99 -1.00 11.35 -8.75
CA LYS A 99 -0.33 12.19 -7.75
C LYS A 99 -1.24 12.53 -6.57
N SER A 100 -2.09 11.58 -6.22
CA SER A 100 -3.09 11.76 -5.17
C SER A 100 -2.42 11.97 -3.80
N PRO A 101 -2.87 12.92 -3.00
CA PRO A 101 -2.38 13.08 -1.63
C PRO A 101 -2.71 11.89 -0.73
N LEU A 102 -3.63 11.01 -1.18
CA LEU A 102 -3.97 9.77 -0.47
C LEU A 102 -2.92 8.67 -0.60
N LEU A 103 -1.99 8.78 -1.55
CA LEU A 103 -0.99 7.74 -1.79
C LEU A 103 0.32 8.09 -1.08
N ALA A 104 1.01 7.08 -0.53
CA ALA A 104 2.41 7.21 -0.17
C ALA A 104 3.21 7.59 -1.41
N ARG A 105 4.21 8.45 -1.27
CA ARG A 105 5.03 8.91 -2.39
C ARG A 105 5.89 7.77 -2.92
N VAL A 106 6.00 7.66 -4.24
CA VAL A 106 6.95 6.79 -4.90
C VAL A 106 8.05 7.66 -5.50
N TYR A 107 9.27 7.48 -4.99
CA TYR A 107 10.43 8.29 -5.37
C TYR A 107 11.17 7.73 -6.58
N ASP A 108 11.33 6.39 -6.62
CA ASP A 108 12.07 5.73 -7.70
C ASP A 108 11.62 4.28 -7.90
N ALA A 109 11.98 3.71 -9.06
CA ALA A 109 11.82 2.31 -9.42
C ALA A 109 12.91 1.93 -10.42
N ASP A 110 13.32 0.66 -10.44
CA ASP A 110 14.10 0.17 -11.57
C ASP A 110 13.23 -0.03 -12.83
N GLU A 111 13.86 -0.16 -13.97
CA GLU A 111 13.17 -0.31 -15.27
C GLU A 111 12.31 -1.58 -15.37
N ASN A 112 12.60 -2.58 -14.54
CA ASN A 112 11.87 -3.86 -14.48
C ASN A 112 10.92 -3.95 -13.29
N PHE A 113 10.78 -2.90 -12.50
CA PHE A 113 9.93 -2.85 -11.29
C PHE A 113 10.26 -3.95 -10.26
N THR A 114 11.50 -4.39 -10.20
CA THR A 114 11.92 -5.37 -9.20
C THR A 114 11.95 -4.76 -7.80
N TYR A 115 12.11 -3.45 -7.72
CA TYR A 115 11.94 -2.68 -6.49
C TYR A 115 11.23 -1.34 -6.72
N LEU A 116 10.68 -0.81 -5.63
CA LEU A 116 10.25 0.59 -5.49
C LEU A 116 10.96 1.24 -4.33
N VAL A 117 11.29 2.51 -4.47
CA VAL A 117 11.69 3.38 -3.37
C VAL A 117 10.51 4.29 -3.04
N CYS A 118 10.01 4.18 -1.81
CA CYS A 118 8.78 4.84 -1.39
C CYS A 118 8.96 5.64 -0.09
N GLU A 119 8.01 6.52 0.17
CA GLU A 119 7.85 7.21 1.45
C GLU A 119 7.68 6.19 2.57
N ASN A 120 8.47 6.31 3.64
CA ASN A 120 8.25 5.55 4.86
C ASN A 120 7.10 6.18 5.64
N VAL A 121 6.17 5.37 6.08
CA VAL A 121 4.98 5.84 6.79
C VAL A 121 4.85 5.11 8.12
N VAL A 122 4.39 5.83 9.14
CA VAL A 122 4.08 5.20 10.43
C VAL A 122 2.72 4.52 10.32
N PRO A 123 2.58 3.23 10.66
CA PRO A 123 1.29 2.55 10.60
C PRO A 123 0.19 3.32 11.34
N ALA A 124 -0.96 3.52 10.68
CA ALA A 124 -2.07 4.25 11.27
C ALA A 124 -2.71 3.48 12.43
N THR A 125 -3.10 4.21 13.47
CA THR A 125 -3.85 3.69 14.60
C THR A 125 -5.36 3.93 14.42
N GLU A 126 -6.19 3.22 15.17
CA GLU A 126 -7.64 3.45 15.22
C GLU A 126 -7.97 4.93 15.47
N THR A 127 -7.29 5.54 16.43
CA THR A 127 -7.45 6.96 16.75
C THR A 127 -7.08 7.90 15.60
N ASP A 128 -6.10 7.51 14.75
CA ASP A 128 -5.72 8.31 13.59
C ASP A 128 -6.83 8.31 12.54
N PHE A 129 -7.42 7.14 12.27
CA PHE A 129 -8.60 7.05 11.39
C PHE A 129 -9.74 7.91 11.89
N GLU A 130 -10.12 7.79 13.17
CA GLU A 130 -11.22 8.55 13.75
C GLU A 130 -10.98 10.06 13.72
N LYS A 131 -9.75 10.50 14.03
CA LYS A 131 -9.40 11.93 14.01
C LYS A 131 -9.41 12.52 12.60
N ILE A 132 -8.92 11.77 11.60
CA ILE A 132 -8.82 12.28 10.23
C ILE A 132 -10.16 12.20 9.51
N LEU A 133 -10.91 11.11 9.70
CA LEU A 133 -12.12 10.83 8.93
C LEU A 133 -13.40 11.28 9.64
N GLY A 134 -13.36 11.44 10.96
CA GLY A 134 -14.50 11.90 11.75
C GLY A 134 -15.63 10.88 11.90
N ILE A 135 -15.36 9.61 11.59
CA ILE A 135 -16.31 8.50 11.74
C ILE A 135 -15.73 7.40 12.62
N PRO A 136 -16.56 6.67 13.37
CA PRO A 136 -16.08 5.61 14.24
C PRO A 136 -15.53 4.45 13.42
N VAL A 137 -14.43 3.88 13.92
CA VAL A 137 -13.84 2.65 13.40
C VAL A 137 -14.53 1.47 14.05
N ASN A 138 -14.86 0.43 13.25
CA ASN A 138 -15.31 -0.83 13.82
C ASN A 138 -14.12 -1.53 14.49
N ASN A 139 -14.07 -1.50 15.80
CA ASN A 139 -12.96 -2.02 16.59
C ASN A 139 -12.72 -3.52 16.34
N VAL A 140 -13.78 -4.31 16.15
CA VAL A 140 -13.67 -5.75 15.86
C VAL A 140 -13.00 -5.97 14.51
N TRP A 141 -13.40 -5.22 13.48
CA TRP A 141 -12.75 -5.25 12.18
C TRP A 141 -11.28 -4.84 12.26
N TYR A 142 -10.98 -3.72 12.94
CA TYR A 142 -9.62 -3.23 13.10
C TYR A 142 -8.72 -4.25 13.79
N GLN A 143 -9.16 -4.84 14.88
CA GLN A 143 -8.38 -5.84 15.62
C GLN A 143 -8.26 -7.18 14.88
N ASN A 144 -9.27 -7.57 14.11
CA ASN A 144 -9.21 -8.79 13.31
C ASN A 144 -8.28 -8.63 12.12
N SER A 145 -8.30 -7.49 11.45
CA SER A 145 -7.35 -7.17 10.36
C SER A 145 -5.90 -7.29 10.83
N LYS A 146 -5.56 -6.70 11.97
CA LYS A 146 -4.22 -6.82 12.58
C LYS A 146 -3.84 -8.25 12.95
N LYS A 147 -4.79 -9.06 13.44
CA LYS A 147 -4.53 -10.46 13.80
C LYS A 147 -4.27 -11.35 12.59
N VAL A 148 -4.92 -11.09 11.49
CA VAL A 148 -4.72 -11.85 10.23
C VAL A 148 -3.32 -11.58 9.70
N SER A 149 -2.91 -10.33 9.60
CA SER A 149 -1.59 -9.96 9.12
C SER A 149 -0.47 -10.51 10.02
N SER A 150 -0.63 -10.44 11.34
CA SER A 150 0.36 -10.98 12.27
C SER A 150 0.51 -12.52 12.22
N LYS A 151 -0.53 -13.24 11.80
CA LYS A 151 -0.48 -14.70 11.60
C LYS A 151 0.09 -15.10 10.25
N ASN A 152 -0.11 -14.28 9.23
CA ASN A 152 0.29 -14.57 7.86
C ASN A 152 1.79 -14.36 7.60
N GLY A 153 2.57 -13.86 8.55
CA GLY A 153 4.03 -13.89 8.50
C GLY A 153 4.63 -15.29 8.33
N LYS A 154 3.78 -16.32 8.17
CA LYS A 154 4.10 -17.70 7.77
C LYS A 154 3.15 -18.20 6.68
N GLY A 155 3.07 -17.51 5.56
CA GLY A 155 2.78 -18.14 4.28
C GLY A 155 1.40 -18.74 4.03
N ASP A 156 0.35 -18.31 4.70
CA ASP A 156 -1.01 -18.73 4.34
C ASP A 156 -1.77 -17.56 3.68
N THR A 157 -1.50 -17.38 2.39
CA THR A 157 -2.06 -16.32 1.55
C THR A 157 -3.41 -16.69 0.92
N THR A 158 -4.02 -17.79 1.33
CA THR A 158 -5.29 -18.31 0.76
C THR A 158 -6.55 -17.73 1.40
N VAL A 159 -6.46 -16.62 2.08
CA VAL A 159 -7.67 -15.90 2.47
C VAL A 159 -8.05 -14.98 1.31
N GLY A 160 -8.67 -15.55 0.30
CA GLY A 160 -9.26 -14.76 -0.79
C GLY A 160 -10.19 -13.70 -0.22
N PHE A 161 -10.28 -12.59 -0.90
CA PHE A 161 -11.07 -11.40 -0.55
C PHE A 161 -12.45 -11.77 0.03
N ASN A 162 -13.18 -12.68 -0.59
CA ASN A 162 -14.47 -13.16 -0.13
C ASN A 162 -14.41 -13.95 1.19
N LYS A 163 -13.37 -14.74 1.45
CA LYS A 163 -13.22 -15.47 2.72
C LYS A 163 -12.91 -14.56 3.90
N TYR A 164 -12.28 -13.42 3.65
CA TYR A 164 -12.01 -12.43 4.66
C TYR A 164 -13.31 -11.83 5.19
N PHE A 165 -14.23 -11.48 4.29
CA PHE A 165 -15.54 -10.92 4.62
C PHE A 165 -16.54 -11.98 5.13
N ASP A 166 -16.57 -13.19 4.56
CA ASP A 166 -17.44 -14.27 5.00
C ASP A 166 -17.12 -14.78 6.41
N ASN A 167 -15.88 -14.67 6.88
CA ASN A 167 -15.46 -15.12 8.21
C ASN A 167 -15.57 -14.03 9.27
N ILE A 168 -15.74 -12.76 8.89
CA ILE A 168 -16.14 -11.71 9.81
C ILE A 168 -17.67 -11.81 10.02
N LYS A 169 -18.12 -12.88 10.62
CA LYS A 169 -19.42 -12.91 11.32
C LYS A 169 -19.30 -12.03 12.54
N THR A 170 -19.14 -10.74 12.30
CA THR A 170 -19.12 -9.74 13.35
C THR A 170 -20.52 -9.51 13.82
N PRO A 171 -20.67 -9.03 15.04
CA PRO A 171 -21.92 -8.48 15.53
C PRO A 171 -22.24 -7.16 14.81
N TYR A 172 -22.30 -7.19 13.50
CA TYR A 172 -22.75 -6.11 12.62
C TYR A 172 -24.13 -5.58 13.06
N GLN A 173 -24.91 -6.47 13.68
CA GLN A 173 -26.25 -6.21 14.15
C GLN A 173 -26.33 -5.44 15.47
N GLU A 174 -25.20 -5.22 16.15
CA GLU A 174 -25.18 -4.56 17.47
C GLU A 174 -24.85 -3.07 17.42
N TYR A 175 -24.40 -2.55 16.26
CA TYR A 175 -24.04 -1.13 16.15
C TYR A 175 -25.11 -0.38 15.36
N GLU A 176 -25.89 0.47 16.04
CA GLU A 176 -26.90 1.37 15.45
C GLU A 176 -26.30 2.50 14.58
N GLY A 177 -25.05 2.37 14.09
CA GLY A 177 -24.37 3.42 13.33
C GLY A 177 -23.50 2.89 12.21
N ILE A 178 -23.34 3.67 11.14
CA ILE A 178 -22.42 3.41 10.05
C ILE A 178 -21.00 3.65 10.56
N THR A 179 -20.12 2.68 10.32
CA THR A 179 -18.70 2.73 10.66
C THR A 179 -17.83 2.91 9.43
N LEU A 180 -16.54 3.17 9.62
CA LEU A 180 -15.59 3.24 8.52
C LEU A 180 -15.54 1.95 7.69
N TYR A 181 -15.71 0.80 8.34
CA TYR A 181 -15.78 -0.49 7.66
C TYR A 181 -16.95 -0.56 6.67
N ASP A 182 -18.13 -0.07 7.05
CA ASP A 182 -19.31 -0.04 6.17
C ASP A 182 -19.04 0.83 4.95
N VAL A 183 -18.35 1.96 5.14
CA VAL A 183 -17.97 2.86 4.05
C VAL A 183 -17.00 2.17 3.09
N PHE A 184 -15.99 1.48 3.60
CA PHE A 184 -15.03 0.79 2.75
C PHE A 184 -15.66 -0.38 2.00
N CYS A 185 -16.47 -1.21 2.67
CA CYS A 185 -17.22 -2.28 2.02
C CYS A 185 -18.13 -1.77 0.91
N TYR A 186 -18.83 -0.65 1.15
CA TYR A 186 -19.66 -0.02 0.13
C TYR A 186 -18.86 0.46 -1.09
N LEU A 187 -17.71 1.12 -0.86
CA LEU A 187 -16.86 1.58 -1.96
C LEU A 187 -16.34 0.42 -2.79
N GLU A 188 -15.95 -0.68 -2.14
CA GLU A 188 -15.47 -1.87 -2.81
C GLU A 188 -16.58 -2.57 -3.60
N ALA A 189 -17.72 -2.85 -2.97
CA ALA A 189 -18.87 -3.47 -3.64
C ALA A 189 -19.27 -2.66 -4.88
N LYS A 190 -19.45 -1.36 -4.73
CA LYS A 190 -19.95 -0.50 -5.80
C LYS A 190 -18.95 -0.28 -6.94
N TYR A 191 -17.69 0.01 -6.64
CA TYR A 191 -16.73 0.50 -7.64
C TYR A 191 -15.70 -0.55 -8.07
N VAL A 192 -15.48 -1.60 -7.29
CA VAL A 192 -14.57 -2.70 -7.64
C VAL A 192 -15.36 -3.90 -8.15
N MET A 193 -16.42 -4.31 -7.43
CA MET A 193 -17.21 -5.51 -7.76
C MET A 193 -18.44 -5.24 -8.63
N ASN A 194 -18.83 -3.97 -8.83
CA ASN A 194 -20.05 -3.56 -9.53
C ASN A 194 -21.34 -4.10 -8.88
N ASP A 195 -21.34 -4.20 -7.56
CA ASP A 195 -22.50 -4.60 -6.74
C ASP A 195 -23.07 -3.35 -6.05
N GLU A 196 -24.31 -3.00 -6.34
CA GLU A 196 -24.93 -1.75 -5.87
C GLU A 196 -25.91 -1.92 -4.68
N ASP A 197 -26.18 -3.15 -4.25
CA ASP A 197 -27.20 -3.43 -3.22
C ASP A 197 -26.67 -3.14 -1.79
N SER A 198 -27.00 -1.94 -1.31
CA SER A 198 -26.82 -1.59 0.11
C SER A 198 -28.00 -0.76 0.59
N ASP A 199 -28.69 -1.24 1.61
CA ASP A 199 -29.82 -0.52 2.25
C ASP A 199 -29.38 0.85 2.82
N ASP A 200 -28.15 0.98 3.21
CA ASP A 200 -27.56 2.20 3.76
C ASP A 200 -26.81 3.07 2.74
N ALA A 201 -26.85 2.73 1.44
CA ALA A 201 -26.12 3.44 0.38
C ALA A 201 -26.26 4.96 0.44
N LYS A 202 -27.49 5.47 0.63
CA LYS A 202 -27.74 6.93 0.71
C LYS A 202 -27.08 7.59 1.92
N LYS A 203 -27.03 6.91 3.05
CA LYS A 203 -26.40 7.41 4.27
C LYS A 203 -24.88 7.41 4.10
N ILE A 204 -24.33 6.31 3.55
CA ILE A 204 -22.91 6.17 3.28
C ILE A 204 -22.43 7.22 2.29
N GLU A 205 -23.15 7.44 1.18
CA GLU A 205 -22.82 8.48 0.21
C GLU A 205 -22.82 9.89 0.85
N LYS A 206 -23.74 10.16 1.77
CA LYS A 206 -23.72 11.42 2.52
C LYS A 206 -22.47 11.57 3.39
N ILE A 207 -22.04 10.49 4.04
CA ILE A 207 -20.81 10.48 4.84
C ILE A 207 -19.59 10.71 3.94
N ILE A 208 -19.50 9.98 2.82
CA ILE A 208 -18.40 10.14 1.85
C ILE A 208 -18.33 11.59 1.37
N ASN A 209 -19.44 12.17 0.98
CA ASN A 209 -19.51 13.54 0.48
C ASN A 209 -19.23 14.61 1.56
N SER A 210 -19.33 14.28 2.83
CA SER A 210 -19.00 15.19 3.93
C SER A 210 -17.52 15.19 4.31
N SER A 211 -16.74 14.22 3.81
CA SER A 211 -15.30 14.07 4.06
C SER A 211 -14.51 14.26 2.76
N GLU A 212 -13.61 15.23 2.75
CA GLU A 212 -12.71 15.46 1.60
C GLU A 212 -11.86 14.22 1.31
N TRP A 213 -11.35 13.57 2.36
CA TRP A 213 -10.53 12.38 2.25
C TRP A 213 -11.32 11.20 1.65
N LEU A 214 -12.53 10.92 2.15
CA LEU A 214 -13.36 9.82 1.65
C LEU A 214 -13.86 10.08 0.22
N SER A 215 -14.17 11.34 -0.11
CA SER A 215 -14.50 11.72 -1.48
C SER A 215 -13.34 11.47 -2.43
N ALA A 216 -12.12 11.83 -2.04
CA ALA A 216 -10.93 11.59 -2.83
C ALA A 216 -10.63 10.08 -2.95
N LEU A 217 -10.86 9.28 -1.89
CA LEU A 217 -10.74 7.82 -1.94
C LEU A 217 -11.74 7.23 -2.93
N ARG A 218 -13.02 7.62 -2.85
CA ARG A 218 -14.06 7.17 -3.79
C ARG A 218 -13.63 7.44 -5.23
N ASP A 219 -13.16 8.65 -5.53
CA ASP A 219 -12.77 9.04 -6.87
C ASP A 219 -11.56 8.22 -7.35
N LEU A 220 -10.57 7.99 -6.47
CA LEU A 220 -9.43 7.12 -6.76
C LEU A 220 -9.88 5.68 -7.04
N VAL A 221 -10.70 5.07 -6.16
CA VAL A 221 -11.21 3.69 -6.33
C VAL A 221 -11.99 3.54 -7.63
N LYS A 222 -12.86 4.51 -7.92
CA LYS A 222 -13.67 4.53 -9.15
C LYS A 222 -12.83 4.54 -10.42
N GLU A 223 -11.72 5.27 -10.42
CA GLU A 223 -10.85 5.39 -11.59
C GLU A 223 -9.87 4.24 -11.74
N THR A 224 -9.39 3.70 -10.63
CA THR A 224 -8.28 2.75 -10.63
C THR A 224 -8.69 1.32 -10.36
N ARG A 225 -9.89 1.12 -9.78
CA ARG A 225 -10.34 -0.16 -9.25
C ARG A 225 -9.33 -0.79 -8.28
N ILE A 226 -8.60 0.05 -7.56
CA ILE A 226 -7.72 -0.40 -6.49
C ILE A 226 -8.53 -1.25 -5.52
N SER A 227 -7.97 -2.36 -5.10
CA SER A 227 -8.51 -3.25 -4.09
C SER A 227 -7.60 -3.29 -2.86
N ASP A 228 -7.96 -4.08 -1.85
CA ASP A 228 -7.18 -4.23 -0.60
C ASP A 228 -7.09 -2.95 0.27
N PHE A 229 -7.81 -1.87 -0.11
CA PHE A 229 -7.89 -0.67 0.71
C PHE A 229 -8.78 -0.85 1.96
N CYS A 230 -9.52 -1.96 2.06
CA CYS A 230 -10.24 -2.35 3.26
C CYS A 230 -9.33 -2.93 4.36
N ASN A 231 -8.06 -3.19 4.05
CA ASN A 231 -7.09 -3.65 5.04
C ASN A 231 -6.46 -2.45 5.76
N VAL A 232 -6.71 -2.33 7.07
CA VAL A 232 -6.20 -1.20 7.88
C VAL A 232 -4.67 -1.14 7.92
N GLU A 233 -3.98 -2.24 7.68
CA GLU A 233 -2.52 -2.27 7.64
C GLU A 233 -1.95 -1.63 6.37
N ASN A 234 -2.79 -1.39 5.37
CA ASN A 234 -2.40 -0.67 4.16
C ASN A 234 -2.45 0.86 4.33
N TYR A 235 -2.59 1.35 5.56
CA TYR A 235 -2.62 2.78 5.85
C TYR A 235 -1.52 3.19 6.82
N GLY A 236 -1.03 4.41 6.62
CA GLY A 236 -0.07 5.00 7.53
C GLY A 236 -0.22 6.52 7.62
N MET A 237 0.45 7.07 8.62
CA MET A 237 0.51 8.49 8.88
C MET A 237 1.84 9.07 8.41
N VAL A 238 1.77 10.17 7.70
CA VAL A 238 2.92 10.98 7.29
C VAL A 238 2.72 12.42 7.74
N ASN A 239 3.81 13.16 7.85
CA ASN A 239 3.73 14.59 8.08
C ASN A 239 4.02 15.31 6.75
N ARG A 240 3.00 15.95 6.18
CA ARG A 240 3.13 16.76 4.96
C ARG A 240 2.87 18.22 5.29
N ASP A 241 3.88 19.04 5.10
CA ASP A 241 3.80 20.49 5.39
C ASP A 241 3.33 20.82 6.82
N GLY A 242 3.79 20.03 7.80
CA GLY A 242 3.42 20.18 9.21
C GLY A 242 2.04 19.64 9.58
N LYS A 243 1.35 18.96 8.66
CA LYS A 243 0.02 18.37 8.88
C LYS A 243 0.09 16.83 8.87
N PRO A 244 -0.44 16.16 9.93
CA PRO A 244 -0.65 14.72 9.89
C PRO A 244 -1.59 14.36 8.73
N THR A 245 -1.15 13.46 7.87
CA THR A 245 -1.90 13.02 6.68
C THR A 245 -1.99 11.50 6.67
N LEU A 246 -3.20 10.98 6.53
CA LEU A 246 -3.46 9.55 6.36
C LEU A 246 -3.25 9.19 4.90
N VAL A 247 -2.41 8.19 4.63
CA VAL A 247 -2.08 7.73 3.29
C VAL A 247 -2.21 6.22 3.13
N ILE A 248 -2.48 5.78 1.91
CA ILE A 248 -2.44 4.38 1.49
C ILE A 248 -0.98 4.06 1.18
N LEU A 249 -0.41 3.11 1.90
CA LEU A 249 0.99 2.72 1.76
C LEU A 249 1.18 1.55 0.79
N ASP A 250 0.12 0.79 0.51
CA ASP A 250 0.13 -0.32 -0.45
C ASP A 250 -1.03 -0.17 -1.45
N ALA A 251 -0.76 0.53 -2.55
CA ALA A 251 -1.71 0.77 -3.63
C ALA A 251 -1.45 -0.14 -4.85
N GLY A 252 -0.61 -1.17 -4.68
CA GLY A 252 -0.16 -2.05 -5.77
C GLY A 252 -1.12 -3.19 -6.10
N MET A 253 -2.35 -3.21 -5.56
CA MET A 253 -3.31 -4.27 -5.82
C MET A 253 -4.57 -3.73 -6.48
N ASN A 254 -5.03 -4.39 -7.54
CA ASN A 254 -6.36 -4.24 -8.11
C ASN A 254 -6.98 -5.62 -8.38
N LEU A 255 -8.25 -5.64 -8.75
CA LEU A 255 -8.97 -6.89 -8.96
C LEU A 255 -8.32 -7.76 -10.05
N ASP A 256 -7.90 -7.18 -11.18
CA ASP A 256 -7.31 -7.92 -12.29
C ASP A 256 -5.99 -8.60 -11.89
N LEU A 257 -5.17 -7.92 -11.10
CA LEU A 257 -3.91 -8.46 -10.61
C LEU A 257 -4.15 -9.54 -9.55
N TRP A 258 -5.16 -9.33 -8.69
CA TRP A 258 -5.55 -10.31 -7.70
C TRP A 258 -6.07 -11.59 -8.36
N GLU A 259 -6.99 -11.50 -9.34
CA GLU A 259 -7.50 -12.63 -10.11
C GLU A 259 -6.38 -13.38 -10.84
N LYS A 260 -5.41 -12.67 -11.40
CA LYS A 260 -4.31 -13.25 -12.14
C LYS A 260 -3.35 -14.08 -11.29
N HIS A 261 -3.09 -13.67 -10.04
CA HIS A 261 -2.00 -14.22 -9.24
C HIS A 261 -2.43 -14.90 -7.94
N TYR A 262 -3.64 -14.62 -7.44
CA TYR A 262 -4.08 -15.04 -6.10
C TYR A 262 -5.45 -15.73 -6.08
N ALA A 263 -6.26 -15.62 -7.14
CA ALA A 263 -7.49 -16.38 -7.26
C ALA A 263 -7.14 -17.81 -7.70
N ASP A 264 -7.38 -18.80 -6.81
CA ASP A 264 -7.30 -20.23 -7.11
C ASP A 264 -8.57 -20.72 -7.82
#